data_3869250e8a0f8de9783c6fe9917b4cb0
#
_entry.id   3869250e8a0f8de9783c6fe9917b4cb0
#
_cell.length_a   1.000
_cell.length_b   1.000
_cell.length_c   1.000
_cell.angle_alpha   90.00
_cell.angle_beta   90.00
_cell.angle_gamma   90.00
#
_symmetry.space_group_name_H-M   'P 1'
#
loop_
_entity.id
_entity.type
_entity.pdbx_description
1 polymer ?
#
loop_
_entity_poly.entity_id
_entity_poly.type
_entity_poly.pdbx_seq_one_letter_code
_entity_poly.pdbx_strand_id
1 'polypeptide(L)'
;MREPSAVQHRKASKPLPLVTADTLHNRKTELDVMIARRAFELFEARGGGHGHDIDDWITAEAEVLRPYRHNLKESAEAVIFQAALPCSFTPDQLSVSVEPRRLTISGERELEVECVGNVPALVEKRTERIFHVEVLPVDVDPSGTIATIKGGLLEIMMPKVTPVNAPREKTQAASSGR
;
A
#
# COMPACT_ATOMS: atom_id res chain seq x y z
N MET A 1 27.82 30.10 27.77
CA MET A 1 26.37 30.08 27.49
C MET A 1 26.18 29.19 26.24
N ARG A 2 25.62 27.99 26.44
CA ARG A 2 25.27 27.06 25.35
C ARG A 2 23.76 27.10 25.23
N GLU A 3 23.27 27.53 24.08
CA GLU A 3 21.85 27.50 23.77
C GLU A 3 21.34 26.05 23.63
N PRO A 4 20.13 25.71 24.10
CA PRO A 4 19.56 24.39 23.93
C PRO A 4 19.04 24.22 22.53
N SER A 5 19.48 23.17 21.86
CA SER A 5 18.99 22.68 20.58
C SER A 5 17.46 22.60 20.55
N ALA A 6 16.89 23.26 19.55
CA ALA A 6 15.48 23.20 19.23
C ALA A 6 15.06 21.76 18.98
N VAL A 7 14.23 21.23 19.85
CA VAL A 7 13.47 19.99 19.64
C VAL A 7 12.51 20.25 18.48
N GLN A 8 12.85 19.74 17.30
CA GLN A 8 11.96 19.76 16.15
C GLN A 8 10.71 18.99 16.53
N HIS A 9 9.60 19.67 16.66
CA HIS A 9 8.27 19.08 16.77
C HIS A 9 8.05 18.19 15.55
N ARG A 10 8.16 16.86 15.75
CA ARG A 10 7.67 15.86 14.81
C ARG A 10 6.17 16.11 14.67
N LYS A 11 5.76 16.73 13.55
CA LYS A 11 4.36 16.81 13.17
C LYS A 11 3.80 15.38 13.23
N ALA A 12 2.86 15.16 14.13
CA ALA A 12 2.23 13.86 14.33
C ALA A 12 1.64 13.38 13.00
N SER A 13 2.09 12.22 12.53
CA SER A 13 1.49 11.57 11.36
C SER A 13 0.14 11.01 11.80
N LYS A 14 -0.91 11.31 11.02
CA LYS A 14 -2.25 10.77 11.28
C LYS A 14 -2.24 9.28 10.90
N PRO A 15 -2.67 8.36 11.79
CA PRO A 15 -2.77 6.96 11.45
C PRO A 15 -3.83 6.75 10.36
N LEU A 16 -3.56 5.82 9.43
CA LEU A 16 -4.50 5.40 8.41
C LEU A 16 -5.53 4.42 9.00
N PRO A 17 -6.79 4.48 8.56
CA PRO A 17 -7.77 3.48 8.92
C PRO A 17 -7.44 2.14 8.26
N LEU A 18 -7.42 1.06 9.03
CA LEU A 18 -7.39 -0.30 8.50
C LEU A 18 -8.83 -0.71 8.12
N VAL A 19 -8.98 -1.31 6.94
CA VAL A 19 -10.25 -1.80 6.43
C VAL A 19 -10.24 -3.32 6.32
N THR A 20 -11.42 -3.92 6.16
CA THR A 20 -11.54 -5.37 5.98
C THR A 20 -11.03 -5.81 4.59
N ALA A 21 -10.57 -7.06 4.48
CA ALA A 21 -10.13 -7.63 3.22
C ALA A 21 -11.23 -7.64 2.14
N ASP A 22 -12.49 -7.87 2.53
CA ASP A 22 -13.64 -7.87 1.61
C ASP A 22 -13.84 -6.53 0.92
N THR A 23 -13.63 -5.42 1.63
CA THR A 23 -13.73 -4.07 1.05
C THR A 23 -12.73 -3.90 -0.09
N LEU A 24 -11.49 -4.35 0.10
CA LEU A 24 -10.45 -4.23 -0.91
C LEU A 24 -10.57 -5.29 -2.02
N HIS A 25 -11.18 -6.43 -1.74
CA HIS A 25 -11.50 -7.42 -2.79
C HIS A 25 -12.52 -6.87 -3.80
N ASN A 26 -13.57 -6.23 -3.31
CA ASN A 26 -14.55 -5.57 -4.18
C ASN A 26 -13.88 -4.47 -5.02
N ARG A 27 -13.01 -3.68 -4.39
CA ARG A 27 -12.24 -2.64 -5.09
C ARG A 27 -11.34 -3.21 -6.18
N LYS A 28 -10.68 -4.34 -5.91
CA LYS A 28 -9.88 -5.04 -6.94
C LYS A 28 -10.74 -5.43 -8.14
N THR A 29 -11.90 -6.01 -7.90
CA THR A 29 -12.82 -6.42 -8.96
C THR A 29 -13.26 -5.24 -9.84
N GLU A 30 -13.56 -4.08 -9.23
CA GLU A 30 -13.87 -2.85 -9.97
C GLU A 30 -12.70 -2.39 -10.85
N LEU A 31 -11.48 -2.42 -10.30
CA LEU A 31 -10.27 -2.05 -11.03
C LEU A 31 -9.98 -3.01 -12.19
N ASP A 32 -10.13 -4.32 -11.98
CA ASP A 32 -9.96 -5.33 -13.03
C ASP A 32 -10.93 -5.08 -14.21
N VAL A 33 -12.18 -4.71 -13.92
CA VAL A 33 -13.16 -4.36 -14.97
C VAL A 33 -12.75 -3.09 -15.71
N MET A 34 -12.24 -2.07 -15.02
CA MET A 34 -11.76 -0.84 -15.67
C MET A 34 -10.54 -1.12 -16.55
N ILE A 35 -9.60 -1.94 -16.10
CA ILE A 35 -8.41 -2.32 -16.86
C ILE A 35 -8.82 -3.14 -18.09
N ALA A 36 -9.71 -4.13 -17.93
CA ALA A 36 -10.19 -4.95 -19.03
C ALA A 36 -10.88 -4.11 -20.12
N ARG A 37 -11.72 -3.16 -19.72
CA ARG A 37 -12.36 -2.23 -20.65
C ARG A 37 -11.32 -1.39 -21.40
N ARG A 38 -10.34 -0.86 -20.69
CA ARG A 38 -9.29 -0.04 -21.31
C ARG A 38 -8.40 -0.86 -22.26
N ALA A 39 -8.06 -2.10 -21.89
CA ALA A 39 -7.33 -3.02 -22.76
C ALA A 39 -8.11 -3.32 -24.06
N PHE A 40 -9.43 -3.51 -23.94
CA PHE A 40 -10.29 -3.70 -25.11
C PHE A 40 -10.32 -2.46 -26.03
N GLU A 41 -10.39 -1.24 -25.48
CA GLU A 41 -10.29 0.01 -26.25
C GLU A 41 -8.97 0.12 -27.01
N LEU A 42 -7.85 -0.31 -26.39
CA LEU A 42 -6.52 -0.36 -27.03
C LEU A 42 -6.49 -1.39 -28.17
N PHE A 43 -7.07 -2.57 -27.95
CA PHE A 43 -7.22 -3.59 -28.99
C PHE A 43 -8.00 -3.07 -30.20
N GLU A 44 -9.15 -2.42 -30.00
CA GLU A 44 -9.94 -1.84 -31.07
C GLU A 44 -9.20 -0.71 -31.81
N ALA A 45 -8.55 0.20 -31.06
CA ALA A 45 -7.82 1.34 -31.63
C ALA A 45 -6.68 0.94 -32.56
N ARG A 46 -6.06 -0.23 -32.34
CA ARG A 46 -5.01 -0.75 -33.22
C ARG A 46 -5.53 -1.64 -34.37
N GLY A 47 -6.85 -1.75 -34.53
CA GLY A 47 -7.50 -2.48 -35.63
C GLY A 47 -7.81 -3.95 -35.33
N GLY A 48 -7.87 -4.37 -34.06
CA GLY A 48 -8.37 -5.69 -33.65
C GLY A 48 -7.44 -6.86 -33.97
N GLY A 49 -6.15 -6.64 -34.18
CA GLY A 49 -5.18 -7.70 -34.43
C GLY A 49 -4.88 -8.51 -33.17
N HIS A 50 -4.99 -9.84 -33.23
CA HIS A 50 -4.68 -10.75 -32.11
C HIS A 50 -3.17 -10.86 -31.82
N GLY A 51 -2.84 -11.39 -30.66
CA GLY A 51 -1.45 -11.67 -30.24
C GLY A 51 -0.77 -10.60 -29.39
N HIS A 52 -1.50 -9.53 -29.02
CA HIS A 52 -1.02 -8.43 -28.15
C HIS A 52 -1.88 -8.23 -26.91
N ASP A 53 -2.62 -9.24 -26.52
CA ASP A 53 -3.60 -9.13 -25.43
C ASP A 53 -2.94 -8.79 -24.09
N ILE A 54 -1.74 -9.33 -23.85
CA ILE A 54 -0.94 -9.03 -22.64
C ILE A 54 -0.38 -7.61 -22.69
N ASP A 55 0.09 -7.15 -23.86
CA ASP A 55 0.63 -5.80 -24.02
C ASP A 55 -0.46 -4.74 -23.82
N ASP A 56 -1.65 -5.00 -24.34
CA ASP A 56 -2.83 -4.14 -24.14
C ASP A 56 -3.22 -4.10 -22.66
N TRP A 57 -3.19 -5.25 -21.98
CA TRP A 57 -3.49 -5.32 -20.55
C TRP A 57 -2.49 -4.53 -19.71
N ILE A 58 -1.18 -4.75 -19.91
CA ILE A 58 -0.12 -4.03 -19.19
C ILE A 58 -0.20 -2.52 -19.43
N THR A 59 -0.49 -2.11 -20.67
CA THR A 59 -0.66 -0.70 -21.03
C THR A 59 -1.88 -0.12 -20.33
N ALA A 60 -3.01 -0.82 -20.36
CA ALA A 60 -4.25 -0.40 -19.71
C ALA A 60 -4.07 -0.27 -18.18
N GLU A 61 -3.38 -1.25 -17.56
CA GLU A 61 -3.07 -1.22 -16.13
C GLU A 61 -2.24 0.02 -15.77
N ALA A 62 -1.20 0.33 -16.55
CA ALA A 62 -0.35 1.51 -16.32
C ALA A 62 -1.09 2.85 -16.54
N GLU A 63 -2.15 2.86 -17.35
CA GLU A 63 -3.01 4.03 -17.55
C GLU A 63 -4.06 4.19 -16.44
N VAL A 64 -4.61 3.08 -15.93
CA VAL A 64 -5.64 3.06 -14.87
C VAL A 64 -5.01 3.25 -13.50
N LEU A 65 -3.87 2.61 -13.24
CA LEU A 65 -3.15 2.64 -11.98
C LEU A 65 -1.86 3.44 -12.10
N ARG A 66 -1.56 4.20 -11.05
CA ARG A 66 -0.28 4.91 -10.96
C ARG A 66 0.79 3.99 -10.36
N PRO A 67 1.86 3.71 -11.09
CA PRO A 67 2.99 2.97 -10.54
C PRO A 67 3.71 3.79 -9.48
N TYR A 68 4.19 3.12 -8.43
CA TYR A 68 5.01 3.72 -7.38
C TYR A 68 6.09 2.76 -6.91
N ARG A 69 7.12 3.31 -6.27
CA ARG A 69 8.21 2.51 -5.71
C ARG A 69 7.89 2.13 -4.28
N HIS A 70 8.10 0.88 -3.96
CA HIS A 70 7.93 0.36 -2.60
C HIS A 70 9.13 -0.50 -2.21
N ASN A 71 9.24 -0.77 -0.92
CA ASN A 71 10.24 -1.62 -0.33
C ASN A 71 9.66 -2.33 0.88
N LEU A 72 9.95 -3.62 1.00
CA LEU A 72 9.59 -4.43 2.15
C LEU A 72 10.86 -4.77 2.93
N LYS A 73 10.87 -4.45 4.22
CA LYS A 73 11.96 -4.76 5.15
C LYS A 73 11.46 -5.69 6.23
N GLU A 74 12.26 -6.68 6.55
CA GLU A 74 11.99 -7.59 7.65
C GLU A 74 12.98 -7.34 8.78
N SER A 75 12.48 -7.18 10.00
CA SER A 75 13.26 -7.10 11.23
C SER A 75 13.00 -8.32 12.10
N ALA A 76 13.62 -8.40 13.29
CA ALA A 76 13.36 -9.48 14.23
C ALA A 76 11.89 -9.48 14.72
N GLU A 77 11.29 -8.32 14.88
CA GLU A 77 9.99 -8.13 15.54
C GLU A 77 8.85 -7.76 14.57
N ALA A 78 9.16 -7.20 13.42
CA ALA A 78 8.16 -6.66 12.50
C ALA A 78 8.56 -6.76 11.03
N VAL A 79 7.55 -6.73 10.15
CA VAL A 79 7.69 -6.47 8.73
C VAL A 79 7.29 -5.01 8.48
N ILE A 80 8.11 -4.26 7.77
CA ILE A 80 7.90 -2.84 7.49
C ILE A 80 7.79 -2.66 5.97
N PHE A 81 6.62 -2.20 5.53
CA PHE A 81 6.39 -1.79 4.16
C PHE A 81 6.54 -0.27 4.04
N GLN A 82 7.32 0.17 3.08
CA GLN A 82 7.54 1.60 2.79
C GLN A 82 7.27 1.86 1.32
N ALA A 83 6.48 2.89 1.01
CA ALA A 83 6.17 3.28 -0.36
C ALA A 83 6.23 4.79 -0.54
N ALA A 84 6.92 5.23 -1.60
CA ALA A 84 6.87 6.63 -2.04
C ALA A 84 5.71 6.77 -3.02
N LEU A 85 4.61 7.33 -2.55
CA LEU A 85 3.42 7.52 -3.38
C LEU A 85 3.67 8.65 -4.39
N PRO A 86 3.24 8.48 -5.66
CA PRO A 86 3.53 9.44 -6.74
C PRO A 86 2.81 10.78 -6.58
N CYS A 87 1.84 10.83 -5.70
CA CYS A 87 1.04 12.02 -5.40
C CYS A 87 0.83 12.16 -3.90
N SER A 88 0.48 13.37 -3.46
CA SER A 88 0.17 13.63 -2.06
C SER A 88 -1.22 13.11 -1.72
N PHE A 89 -1.36 11.79 -1.53
CA PHE A 89 -2.56 11.20 -0.96
C PHE A 89 -2.72 11.65 0.49
N THR A 90 -3.95 11.93 0.87
CA THR A 90 -4.33 12.17 2.27
C THR A 90 -4.76 10.84 2.93
N PRO A 91 -4.71 10.72 4.26
CA PRO A 91 -5.07 9.46 4.95
C PRO A 91 -6.49 8.96 4.63
N ASP A 92 -7.42 9.85 4.35
CA ASP A 92 -8.81 9.55 4.00
C ASP A 92 -9.00 9.02 2.57
N GLN A 93 -8.00 9.21 1.70
CA GLN A 93 -7.97 8.72 0.32
C GLN A 93 -7.29 7.36 0.18
N LEU A 94 -6.77 6.82 1.29
CA LEU A 94 -6.08 5.54 1.34
C LEU A 94 -6.84 4.53 2.18
N SER A 95 -6.82 3.28 1.73
CA SER A 95 -7.34 2.14 2.45
C SER A 95 -6.27 1.06 2.52
N VAL A 96 -6.05 0.52 3.71
CA VAL A 96 -5.07 -0.54 3.97
C VAL A 96 -5.78 -1.72 4.62
N SER A 97 -5.56 -2.91 4.11
CA SER A 97 -5.96 -4.16 4.76
C SER A 97 -4.75 -5.03 5.02
N VAL A 98 -4.67 -5.58 6.22
CA VAL A 98 -3.60 -6.48 6.64
C VAL A 98 -4.23 -7.80 7.05
N GLU A 99 -3.76 -8.87 6.44
CA GLU A 99 -4.05 -10.26 6.77
C GLU A 99 -2.73 -10.92 7.21
N PRO A 100 -2.75 -12.07 7.87
CA PRO A 100 -1.50 -12.67 8.39
C PRO A 100 -0.36 -12.80 7.36
N ARG A 101 -0.70 -13.02 6.09
CA ARG A 101 0.28 -13.23 5.00
C ARG A 101 0.11 -12.30 3.82
N ARG A 102 -0.72 -11.27 3.96
CA ARG A 102 -1.03 -10.37 2.85
C ARG A 102 -1.24 -8.94 3.34
N LEU A 103 -0.65 -8.01 2.62
CA LEU A 103 -0.92 -6.59 2.74
C LEU A 103 -1.60 -6.12 1.45
N THR A 104 -2.73 -5.43 1.56
CA THR A 104 -3.42 -4.83 0.41
C THR A 104 -3.56 -3.33 0.66
N ILE A 105 -3.21 -2.53 -0.35
CA ILE A 105 -3.27 -1.07 -0.31
C ILE A 105 -4.08 -0.61 -1.50
N SER A 106 -5.03 0.29 -1.27
CA SER A 106 -5.79 0.98 -2.30
C SER A 106 -5.83 2.46 -2.02
N GLY A 107 -5.80 3.27 -3.06
CA GLY A 107 -5.97 4.71 -2.95
C GLY A 107 -6.63 5.26 -4.19
N GLU A 108 -7.48 6.27 -3.99
CA GLU A 108 -8.12 7.00 -5.07
C GLU A 108 -8.24 8.47 -4.70
N ARG A 109 -7.94 9.34 -5.67
CA ARG A 109 -8.13 10.78 -5.54
C ARG A 109 -8.51 11.43 -6.86
N GLU A 110 -9.30 12.47 -6.78
CA GLU A 110 -9.58 13.35 -7.92
C GLU A 110 -8.62 14.54 -7.92
N LEU A 111 -8.19 14.92 -9.10
CA LEU A 111 -7.37 16.08 -9.39
C LEU A 111 -8.06 16.95 -10.42
N GLU A 112 -7.97 18.24 -10.24
CA GLU A 112 -8.29 19.21 -11.28
C GLU A 112 -6.98 19.62 -11.96
N VAL A 113 -6.89 19.38 -13.27
CA VAL A 113 -5.73 19.72 -14.08
C VAL A 113 -6.13 20.84 -15.05
N GLU A 114 -5.44 21.97 -14.93
CA GLU A 114 -5.61 23.04 -15.92
C GLU A 114 -4.88 22.67 -17.20
N CYS A 115 -5.60 22.61 -18.32
CA CYS A 115 -5.00 22.39 -19.63
C CYS A 115 -4.36 23.69 -20.12
N VAL A 116 -3.03 23.71 -20.15
CA VAL A 116 -2.24 24.87 -20.62
C VAL A 116 -2.41 25.01 -22.12
N GLY A 117 -2.86 26.17 -22.57
CA GLY A 117 -2.95 26.51 -24.00
C GLY A 117 -4.37 26.73 -24.53
N ASN A 118 -5.40 26.47 -23.76
CA ASN A 118 -6.78 26.80 -24.11
C ASN A 118 -7.21 28.13 -23.46
N VAL A 119 -7.84 29.01 -24.24
CA VAL A 119 -8.50 30.21 -23.73
C VAL A 119 -9.99 30.11 -24.15
N PRO A 120 -10.91 29.95 -23.18
CA PRO A 120 -10.73 29.92 -21.72
C PRO A 120 -10.04 28.63 -21.22
N ALA A 121 -9.42 28.70 -20.05
CA ALA A 121 -8.74 27.55 -19.43
C ALA A 121 -9.76 26.42 -19.21
N LEU A 122 -9.47 25.26 -19.82
CA LEU A 122 -10.26 24.05 -19.61
C LEU A 122 -9.70 23.33 -18.38
N VAL A 123 -10.56 23.11 -17.38
CA VAL A 123 -10.22 22.31 -16.20
C VAL A 123 -10.70 20.88 -16.42
N GLU A 124 -9.79 19.94 -16.49
CA GLU A 124 -10.12 18.51 -16.59
C GLU A 124 -10.02 17.87 -15.22
N LYS A 125 -11.02 17.06 -14.87
CA LYS A 125 -10.97 16.20 -13.69
C LYS A 125 -10.26 14.90 -14.05
N ARG A 126 -9.18 14.60 -13.34
CA ARG A 126 -8.43 13.35 -13.47
C ARG A 126 -8.50 12.57 -12.19
N THR A 127 -8.84 11.29 -12.29
CA THR A 127 -8.78 10.38 -11.14
C THR A 127 -7.45 9.63 -11.15
N GLU A 128 -6.71 9.71 -10.07
CA GLU A 128 -5.50 8.91 -9.83
C GLU A 128 -5.80 7.79 -8.87
N ARG A 129 -5.38 6.58 -9.24
CA ARG A 129 -5.61 5.35 -8.47
C ARG A 129 -4.30 4.64 -8.22
N ILE A 130 -4.18 4.08 -7.02
CA ILE A 130 -3.14 3.10 -6.69
C ILE A 130 -3.82 1.85 -6.15
N PHE A 131 -3.25 0.70 -6.47
CA PHE A 131 -3.63 -0.58 -5.91
C PHE A 131 -2.41 -1.49 -5.84
N HIS A 132 -2.23 -2.18 -4.71
CA HIS A 132 -1.10 -3.07 -4.52
C HIS A 132 -1.46 -4.20 -3.58
N VAL A 133 -1.00 -5.40 -3.92
CA VAL A 133 -1.08 -6.58 -3.06
C VAL A 133 0.33 -7.10 -2.85
N GLU A 134 0.75 -7.15 -1.59
CA GLU A 134 2.05 -7.68 -1.19
C GLU A 134 1.86 -8.98 -0.40
N VAL A 135 2.60 -10.02 -0.80
CA VAL A 135 2.65 -11.27 -0.05
C VAL A 135 3.75 -11.17 0.99
N LEU A 136 3.39 -11.33 2.26
CA LEU A 136 4.32 -11.18 3.37
C LEU A 136 5.15 -12.45 3.57
N PRO A 137 6.45 -12.33 3.86
CA PRO A 137 7.36 -13.46 4.02
C PRO A 137 7.06 -14.29 5.27
N VAL A 138 6.44 -13.67 6.28
CA VAL A 138 6.11 -14.28 7.58
C VAL A 138 4.71 -13.87 8.01
N ASP A 139 4.15 -14.60 8.99
CA ASP A 139 2.86 -14.25 9.58
C ASP A 139 2.99 -13.00 10.46
N VAL A 140 2.11 -12.03 10.22
CA VAL A 140 2.03 -10.79 10.99
C VAL A 140 0.73 -10.73 11.79
N ASP A 141 0.73 -9.91 12.85
CA ASP A 141 -0.46 -9.60 13.64
C ASP A 141 -1.15 -8.36 13.05
N PRO A 142 -2.33 -8.52 12.41
CA PRO A 142 -3.07 -7.39 11.87
C PRO A 142 -3.50 -6.38 12.96
N SER A 143 -3.77 -6.85 14.18
CA SER A 143 -4.28 -6.01 15.27
C SER A 143 -3.24 -5.04 15.81
N GLY A 144 -1.96 -5.41 15.74
CA GLY A 144 -0.83 -4.56 16.13
C GLY A 144 -0.29 -3.67 15.01
N THR A 145 -0.88 -3.70 13.82
CA THR A 145 -0.38 -2.96 12.67
C THR A 145 -0.59 -1.45 12.80
N ILE A 146 0.42 -0.69 12.45
CA ILE A 146 0.39 0.78 12.40
C ILE A 146 0.71 1.24 10.99
N ALA A 147 -0.22 1.95 10.35
CA ALA A 147 -0.04 2.56 9.04
C ALA A 147 -0.04 4.08 9.16
N THR A 148 0.96 4.73 8.58
CA THR A 148 1.12 6.19 8.60
C THR A 148 1.54 6.72 7.24
N ILE A 149 1.09 7.95 6.92
CA ILE A 149 1.58 8.68 5.74
C ILE A 149 2.11 10.04 6.15
N LYS A 150 3.26 10.40 5.60
CA LYS A 150 3.89 11.71 5.82
C LYS A 150 4.66 12.14 4.59
N GLY A 151 4.29 13.30 4.02
CA GLY A 151 5.02 13.86 2.87
C GLY A 151 5.07 12.94 1.65
N GLY A 152 4.01 12.15 1.40
CA GLY A 152 3.97 11.18 0.31
C GLY A 152 4.67 9.84 0.61
N LEU A 153 5.32 9.71 1.78
CA LEU A 153 5.87 8.43 2.23
C LEU A 153 4.82 7.69 3.07
N LEU A 154 4.35 6.57 2.57
CA LEU A 154 3.53 5.61 3.28
C LEU A 154 4.46 4.63 4.01
N GLU A 155 4.23 4.44 5.30
CA GLU A 155 4.91 3.43 6.11
C GLU A 155 3.90 2.60 6.88
N ILE A 156 4.03 1.28 6.76
CA ILE A 156 3.16 0.31 7.44
C ILE A 156 4.07 -0.64 8.22
N MET A 157 3.95 -0.60 9.53
CA MET A 157 4.66 -1.49 10.45
C MET A 157 3.70 -2.59 10.91
N MET A 158 4.06 -3.82 10.62
CA MET A 158 3.27 -5.03 10.90
C MET A 158 4.07 -5.91 11.87
N PRO A 159 3.68 -6.01 13.15
CA PRO A 159 4.35 -6.89 14.10
C PRO A 159 4.25 -8.35 13.64
N LYS A 160 5.31 -9.12 13.81
CA LYS A 160 5.29 -10.56 13.57
C LYS A 160 4.47 -11.26 14.64
N VAL A 161 3.75 -12.31 14.26
CA VAL A 161 3.13 -13.20 15.25
C VAL A 161 4.25 -13.87 16.04
N THR A 162 4.37 -13.51 17.31
CA THR A 162 5.30 -14.20 18.22
C THR A 162 4.73 -15.59 18.49
N PRO A 163 5.44 -16.68 18.22
CA PRO A 163 4.96 -18.01 18.60
C PRO A 163 4.76 -18.03 20.11
N VAL A 164 3.49 -18.22 20.53
CA VAL A 164 3.16 -18.35 21.94
C VAL A 164 3.90 -19.59 22.48
N ASN A 165 4.97 -19.33 23.23
CA ASN A 165 5.66 -20.23 24.16
C ASN A 165 5.71 -21.73 23.79
N ALA A 166 6.87 -22.18 23.33
CA ALA A 166 7.31 -23.51 23.73
C ALA A 166 7.41 -23.55 25.28
N PRO A 167 6.88 -24.60 25.95
CA PRO A 167 6.94 -24.70 27.40
C PRO A 167 8.42 -24.61 27.84
N ARG A 168 8.76 -23.72 28.76
CA ARG A 168 10.02 -23.73 29.44
C ARG A 168 10.14 -25.09 30.13
N GLU A 169 10.96 -26.00 29.60
CA GLU A 169 11.42 -27.17 30.33
C GLU A 169 12.04 -26.67 31.64
N LYS A 170 11.34 -26.95 32.72
CA LYS A 170 11.89 -26.84 34.06
C LYS A 170 13.01 -27.86 34.14
N THR A 171 14.24 -27.42 33.99
CA THR A 171 15.41 -28.19 34.40
C THR A 171 15.27 -28.44 35.90
N GLN A 172 14.76 -29.61 36.26
CA GLN A 172 14.86 -30.14 37.64
C GLN A 172 16.33 -30.39 37.89
N ALA A 173 16.91 -29.53 38.70
CA ALA A 173 18.17 -29.83 39.34
C ALA A 173 17.95 -31.04 40.25
N ALA A 174 18.42 -32.20 39.82
CA ALA A 174 18.55 -33.37 40.72
C ALA A 174 19.63 -33.09 41.71
N SER A 175 19.21 -32.76 42.91
CA SER A 175 20.01 -32.85 44.11
C SER A 175 20.23 -34.35 44.40
N SER A 176 21.40 -34.87 44.22
CA SER A 176 21.81 -36.10 44.88
C SER A 176 22.88 -35.78 45.90
N GLY A 177 22.42 -35.72 47.12
CA GLY A 177 23.31 -35.85 48.29
C GLY A 177 23.70 -37.31 48.47
N ARG A 178 24.92 -37.53 48.68
CA ARG A 178 25.56 -38.36 49.73
C ARG A 178 26.88 -38.95 49.24
#